data_a29e7f5768f6da4ecda4a975f1b3685d
#
_entry.id   a29e7f5768f6da4ecda4a975f1b3685d
#
_cell.length_a   1.000
_cell.length_b   1.000
_cell.length_c   1.000
_cell.angle_alpha   90.00
_cell.angle_beta   90.00
_cell.angle_gamma   90.00
#
_symmetry.space_group_name_H-M   'P 1'
#
loop_
_entity.id
_entity.type
_entity.pdbx_description
1 polymer ?
#
loop_
_entity_poly.entity_id
_entity_poly.type
_entity_poly.pdbx_seq_one_letter_code
_entity_poly.pdbx_strand_id
1 'polypeptide(L)'
;FFFSSRRRHTRYPLVTGVQTCALPIFRYTPDIIKLKGYQSVYQFVSTYLKHPNLRQAFSIQPLLVGGNPFNTTSIYALIHALEKKWGVFFAQGGTGEIVSQLKMLMERKGINIVLNSEIKKIITSKQRVEGIENSNGDFHKFDYLITNADPIYTNNVLIGNKKISLHNKLVNKLAKHSMGLFVLFFGTKVKYENIAHHTIWMGPRYKDLLSDIFDKHTLAEDFSIYLHRPTATDPNFAPANCDSFYALVPVPNLKGNILWDNEAPLFVKSIIKALEQTMMPKLAQTICDSFYMTPENFLQEYNTPYGSGFSIAPLFRQSAWFRTHNKDDLYQNLFYVGAGTHPGAGVPGVLNSAKVIDKLIPLYEK
;
A
#
# COMPACT_ATOMS: atom_id res chain seq x y z
N PHE A 1 -18.89 -2.51 -2.08
CA PHE A 1 -19.31 -1.72 -0.91
C PHE A 1 -20.25 -0.60 -1.36
N PHE A 2 -21.50 -0.60 -0.94
CA PHE A 2 -22.45 0.49 -1.20
C PHE A 2 -22.79 1.18 0.11
N PHE A 3 -22.55 2.49 0.19
CA PHE A 3 -23.10 3.34 1.24
C PHE A 3 -23.98 4.42 0.62
N SER A 4 -25.28 4.33 0.86
CA SER A 4 -26.20 5.43 0.65
C SER A 4 -26.43 6.13 1.99
N SER A 5 -25.94 7.34 2.18
CA SER A 5 -26.40 8.23 3.23
C SER A 5 -26.60 9.63 2.68
N ARG A 6 -27.84 10.08 2.71
CA ARG A 6 -28.20 11.49 2.48
C ARG A 6 -27.68 12.32 3.66
N ARG A 7 -26.56 13.02 3.49
CA ARG A 7 -26.26 14.24 4.25
C ARG A 7 -25.59 15.25 3.33
N ARG A 8 -26.08 16.50 3.36
CA ARG A 8 -25.53 17.64 2.64
C ARG A 8 -24.05 17.82 3.00
N HIS A 9 -23.17 17.70 2.02
CA HIS A 9 -21.75 17.86 2.22
C HIS A 9 -21.27 19.19 1.70
N THR A 10 -20.56 19.91 2.56
CA THR A 10 -19.67 21.02 2.19
C THR A 10 -18.73 20.51 1.09
N ARG A 11 -18.78 21.18 -0.05
CA ARG A 11 -17.97 20.86 -1.23
C ARG A 11 -16.50 21.11 -0.95
N TYR A 12 -15.71 20.05 -0.89
CA TYR A 12 -14.27 20.16 -1.09
C TYR A 12 -13.99 20.12 -2.61
N PRO A 13 -13.40 21.19 -3.20
CA PRO A 13 -13.26 21.29 -4.67
C PRO A 13 -12.28 20.31 -5.32
N LEU A 14 -11.51 19.56 -4.53
CA LEU A 14 -10.37 18.75 -5.00
C LEU A 14 -10.70 17.32 -5.47
N VAL A 15 -11.96 16.87 -5.39
CA VAL A 15 -12.31 15.47 -5.68
C VAL A 15 -13.34 15.32 -6.83
N THR A 16 -13.83 16.41 -7.35
CA THR A 16 -14.82 16.38 -8.44
C THR A 16 -14.14 16.55 -9.80
N GLY A 17 -13.84 15.47 -10.50
CA GLY A 17 -13.43 15.58 -11.89
C GLY A 17 -12.36 14.63 -12.39
N VAL A 18 -12.46 13.33 -12.06
CA VAL A 18 -11.46 12.35 -12.56
C VAL A 18 -11.62 12.03 -14.05
N GLN A 19 -12.74 12.33 -14.68
CA GLN A 19 -12.97 12.02 -16.08
C GLN A 19 -12.59 13.14 -17.09
N THR A 20 -12.21 14.33 -16.61
CA THR A 20 -11.84 15.45 -17.52
C THR A 20 -10.49 16.06 -17.16
N CYS A 21 -9.57 15.30 -16.60
CA CYS A 21 -8.42 15.78 -15.82
C CYS A 21 -7.15 16.12 -16.63
N ALA A 22 -7.12 16.10 -17.94
CA ALA A 22 -6.00 16.72 -18.67
C ALA A 22 -6.01 18.26 -18.50
N LEU A 23 -7.17 18.89 -18.64
CA LEU A 23 -7.33 20.35 -18.49
C LEU A 23 -7.12 20.86 -17.06
N PRO A 24 -7.64 20.21 -15.99
CA PRO A 24 -7.36 20.64 -14.61
C PRO A 24 -5.89 20.58 -14.21
N ILE A 25 -5.11 19.62 -14.70
CA ILE A 25 -3.66 19.55 -14.40
C ILE A 25 -2.96 20.85 -14.84
N PHE A 26 -3.26 21.37 -16.01
CA PHE A 26 -2.71 22.63 -16.47
C PHE A 26 -3.13 23.81 -15.59
N ARG A 27 -4.35 23.82 -15.07
CA ARG A 27 -4.84 24.86 -14.14
C ARG A 27 -4.04 24.87 -12.82
N TYR A 28 -3.63 23.71 -12.31
CA TYR A 28 -2.87 23.59 -11.07
C TYR A 28 -1.34 23.56 -11.28
N THR A 29 -0.86 23.67 -12.51
CA THR A 29 0.59 23.73 -12.79
C THR A 29 1.31 24.82 -11.99
N PRO A 30 0.78 26.06 -11.87
CA PRO A 30 1.41 27.10 -11.05
C PRO A 30 1.55 26.67 -9.58
N ASP A 31 0.53 26.02 -9.01
CA ASP A 31 0.55 25.55 -7.63
C ASP A 31 1.55 24.40 -7.46
N ILE A 32 1.64 23.47 -8.40
CA ILE A 32 2.63 22.39 -8.41
C ILE A 32 4.05 22.96 -8.45
N ILE A 33 4.29 23.99 -9.26
CA ILE A 33 5.59 24.67 -9.34
C ILE A 33 5.89 25.38 -8.03
N LYS A 34 4.94 26.15 -7.50
CA LYS A 34 5.08 26.88 -6.22
C LYS A 34 5.37 25.93 -5.05
N LEU A 35 4.71 24.77 -5.01
CA LEU A 35 4.91 23.72 -4.01
C LEU A 35 6.12 22.82 -4.32
N LYS A 36 6.88 23.14 -5.39
CA LYS A 36 8.04 22.35 -5.83
C LYS A 36 7.71 20.86 -6.07
N GLY A 37 6.48 20.56 -6.53
CA GLY A 37 6.01 19.18 -6.76
C GLY A 37 6.85 18.38 -7.75
N TYR A 38 7.69 19.03 -8.54
CA TYR A 38 8.66 18.42 -9.46
C TYR A 38 9.92 17.89 -8.77
N GLN A 39 10.20 18.31 -7.53
CA GLN A 39 11.33 17.80 -6.74
C GLN A 39 10.98 16.47 -6.10
N SER A 40 12.02 15.71 -5.69
CA SER A 40 11.82 14.58 -4.81
C SER A 40 11.57 15.04 -3.36
N VAL A 41 10.97 14.16 -2.53
CA VAL A 41 10.78 14.47 -1.10
C VAL A 41 12.11 14.78 -0.43
N TYR A 42 13.16 13.99 -0.72
CA TYR A 42 14.49 14.24 -0.15
C TYR A 42 15.06 15.60 -0.55
N GLN A 43 14.97 15.98 -1.82
CA GLN A 43 15.38 17.29 -2.31
C GLN A 43 14.60 18.42 -1.62
N PHE A 44 13.27 18.27 -1.54
CA PHE A 44 12.40 19.25 -0.89
C PHE A 44 12.77 19.44 0.59
N VAL A 45 12.90 18.37 1.36
CA VAL A 45 13.33 18.40 2.77
C VAL A 45 14.71 19.04 2.91
N SER A 46 15.63 18.77 1.99
CA SER A 46 16.99 19.31 2.00
C SER A 46 17.06 20.83 1.78
N THR A 47 15.99 21.46 1.28
CA THR A 47 15.92 22.94 1.20
C THR A 47 15.73 23.60 2.56
N TYR A 48 15.17 22.86 3.54
CA TYR A 48 14.85 23.38 4.86
C TYR A 48 15.75 22.83 5.96
N LEU A 49 16.19 21.58 5.84
CA LEU A 49 16.99 20.89 6.86
C LEU A 49 18.41 20.66 6.35
N LYS A 50 19.41 21.00 7.19
CA LYS A 50 20.85 20.84 6.85
C LYS A 50 21.42 19.55 7.41
N HIS A 51 21.03 19.14 8.62
CA HIS A 51 21.56 17.97 9.29
C HIS A 51 21.15 16.68 8.57
N PRO A 52 22.07 15.75 8.23
CA PRO A 52 21.78 14.56 7.43
C PRO A 52 20.73 13.65 8.08
N ASN A 53 20.79 13.42 9.38
CA ASN A 53 19.82 12.55 10.07
C ASN A 53 18.40 13.15 10.06
N LEU A 54 18.28 14.51 10.16
CA LEU A 54 16.98 15.16 10.02
C LEU A 54 16.44 15.03 8.59
N ARG A 55 17.31 15.13 7.57
CA ARG A 55 16.88 14.90 6.19
C ARG A 55 16.35 13.48 5.99
N GLN A 56 17.00 12.48 6.57
CA GLN A 56 16.53 11.10 6.56
C GLN A 56 15.16 10.99 7.24
N ALA A 57 15.06 11.43 8.51
CA ALA A 57 13.85 11.30 9.32
C ALA A 57 12.65 11.99 8.67
N PHE A 58 12.82 13.18 8.08
CA PHE A 58 11.73 13.92 7.43
C PHE A 58 11.50 13.53 5.96
N SER A 59 12.29 12.65 5.38
CA SER A 59 12.07 12.14 4.02
C SER A 59 11.60 10.70 3.96
N ILE A 60 11.42 10.01 5.08
CA ILE A 60 11.10 8.57 5.11
C ILE A 60 9.66 8.24 4.68
N GLN A 61 8.70 9.16 4.79
CA GLN A 61 7.27 8.93 4.56
C GLN A 61 6.94 8.25 3.23
N PRO A 62 7.62 8.53 2.10
CA PRO A 62 7.37 7.79 0.86
C PRO A 62 7.52 6.28 1.00
N LEU A 63 8.44 5.79 1.85
CA LEU A 63 8.61 4.35 2.07
C LEU A 63 7.35 3.69 2.65
N LEU A 64 6.56 4.42 3.44
CA LEU A 64 5.31 3.93 4.02
C LEU A 64 4.19 3.72 2.97
N VAL A 65 4.41 4.18 1.75
CA VAL A 65 3.49 4.05 0.61
C VAL A 65 4.18 3.49 -0.65
N GLY A 66 5.32 2.84 -0.47
CA GLY A 66 6.04 2.13 -1.52
C GLY A 66 6.94 2.98 -2.41
N GLY A 67 7.34 4.17 -1.97
CA GLY A 67 8.15 5.10 -2.75
C GLY A 67 9.57 5.28 -2.24
N ASN A 68 10.52 5.42 -3.17
CA ASN A 68 11.88 5.85 -2.85
C ASN A 68 11.89 7.38 -2.62
N PRO A 69 12.29 7.89 -1.45
CA PRO A 69 12.34 9.33 -1.13
C PRO A 69 13.14 10.17 -2.12
N PHE A 70 14.11 9.58 -2.80
CA PHE A 70 14.93 10.26 -3.79
C PHE A 70 14.25 10.43 -5.16
N ASN A 71 13.17 9.67 -5.43
CA ASN A 71 12.46 9.66 -6.71
C ASN A 71 10.97 10.01 -6.57
N THR A 72 10.41 9.90 -5.37
CA THR A 72 9.00 10.23 -5.09
C THR A 72 8.79 11.73 -5.04
N THR A 73 7.75 12.21 -5.71
CA THR A 73 7.41 13.65 -5.75
C THR A 73 7.22 14.24 -4.35
N SER A 74 7.69 15.48 -4.15
CA SER A 74 7.56 16.23 -2.88
C SER A 74 6.12 16.41 -2.40
N ILE A 75 5.11 16.17 -3.25
CA ILE A 75 3.70 16.18 -2.86
C ILE A 75 3.45 15.22 -1.67
N TYR A 76 4.21 14.12 -1.58
CA TYR A 76 4.08 13.18 -0.47
C TYR A 76 4.61 13.72 0.88
N ALA A 77 5.32 14.86 0.91
CA ALA A 77 5.61 15.57 2.15
C ALA A 77 4.35 16.10 2.85
N LEU A 78 3.21 16.14 2.14
CA LEU A 78 1.91 16.46 2.74
C LEU A 78 1.53 15.50 3.88
N ILE A 79 2.06 14.27 3.90
CA ILE A 79 1.79 13.29 4.97
C ILE A 79 2.12 13.89 6.34
N HIS A 80 3.26 14.57 6.49
CA HIS A 80 3.61 15.27 7.74
C HIS A 80 2.58 16.32 8.15
N ALA A 81 2.05 17.07 7.17
CA ALA A 81 1.02 18.08 7.46
C ALA A 81 -0.30 17.44 7.90
N LEU A 82 -0.64 16.29 7.32
CA LEU A 82 -1.82 15.51 7.70
C LEU A 82 -1.67 14.93 9.11
N GLU A 83 -0.54 14.31 9.42
CA GLU A 83 -0.21 13.77 10.74
C GLU A 83 -0.23 14.88 11.81
N LYS A 84 0.36 16.03 11.52
CA LYS A 84 0.34 17.19 12.42
C LYS A 84 -1.07 17.72 12.65
N LYS A 85 -1.92 17.76 11.60
CA LYS A 85 -3.26 18.36 11.67
C LYS A 85 -4.28 17.44 12.35
N TRP A 86 -4.22 16.15 12.09
CA TRP A 86 -5.25 15.20 12.52
C TRP A 86 -4.75 14.14 13.50
N GLY A 87 -3.44 14.06 13.73
CA GLY A 87 -2.83 13.02 14.56
C GLY A 87 -2.69 11.70 13.84
N VAL A 88 -2.14 10.74 14.57
CA VAL A 88 -2.03 9.32 14.17
C VAL A 88 -2.80 8.50 15.18
N PHE A 89 -3.66 7.61 14.72
CA PHE A 89 -4.54 6.81 15.57
C PHE A 89 -4.29 5.33 15.33
N PHE A 90 -4.39 4.56 16.40
CA PHE A 90 -4.38 3.11 16.38
C PHE A 90 -5.75 2.60 16.84
N ALA A 91 -6.36 1.70 16.10
CA ALA A 91 -7.63 1.11 16.50
C ALA A 91 -7.39 0.13 17.67
N GLN A 92 -8.20 0.20 18.72
CA GLN A 92 -8.22 -0.86 19.74
C GLN A 92 -8.53 -2.20 19.08
N GLY A 93 -7.78 -3.25 19.43
CA GLY A 93 -7.84 -4.53 18.74
C GLY A 93 -7.13 -4.56 17.38
N GLY A 94 -6.46 -3.46 16.98
CA GLY A 94 -5.64 -3.38 15.76
C GLY A 94 -6.41 -3.20 14.46
N THR A 95 -5.69 -3.35 13.35
CA THR A 95 -6.29 -3.25 12.01
C THR A 95 -7.30 -4.35 11.72
N GLY A 96 -7.14 -5.53 12.34
CA GLY A 96 -8.11 -6.62 12.25
C GLY A 96 -9.49 -6.23 12.76
N GLU A 97 -9.56 -5.43 13.83
CA GLU A 97 -10.83 -4.95 14.37
C GLU A 97 -11.55 -4.00 13.40
N ILE A 98 -10.81 -3.15 12.66
CA ILE A 98 -11.39 -2.32 11.60
C ILE A 98 -12.08 -3.22 10.55
N VAL A 99 -11.42 -4.30 10.15
CA VAL A 99 -11.98 -5.27 9.19
C VAL A 99 -13.22 -5.94 9.74
N SER A 100 -13.18 -6.38 11.01
CA SER A 100 -14.30 -7.03 11.70
C SER A 100 -15.52 -6.10 11.79
N GLN A 101 -15.32 -4.84 12.16
CA GLN A 101 -16.38 -3.85 12.25
C GLN A 101 -16.97 -3.49 10.87
N LEU A 102 -16.14 -3.40 9.83
CA LEU A 102 -16.61 -3.23 8.46
C LEU A 102 -17.42 -4.44 8.00
N LYS A 103 -16.98 -5.66 8.28
CA LYS A 103 -17.72 -6.89 7.98
C LYS A 103 -19.12 -6.87 8.64
N MET A 104 -19.19 -6.62 9.95
CA MET A 104 -20.47 -6.52 10.68
C MET A 104 -21.37 -5.44 10.10
N LEU A 105 -20.82 -4.31 9.68
CA LEU A 105 -21.59 -3.25 9.03
C LEU A 105 -22.16 -3.70 7.68
N MET A 106 -21.37 -4.43 6.88
CA MET A 106 -21.81 -4.99 5.60
C MET A 106 -22.97 -5.97 5.79
N GLU A 107 -22.82 -6.92 6.72
CA GLU A 107 -23.85 -7.90 7.05
C GLU A 107 -25.15 -7.21 7.50
N ARG A 108 -25.06 -6.21 8.39
CA ARG A 108 -26.24 -5.40 8.81
C ARG A 108 -26.91 -4.64 7.66
N LYS A 109 -26.16 -4.35 6.59
CA LYS A 109 -26.68 -3.72 5.36
C LYS A 109 -27.21 -4.72 4.34
N GLY A 110 -27.21 -6.01 4.66
CA GLY A 110 -27.66 -7.07 3.76
C GLY A 110 -26.69 -7.37 2.61
N ILE A 111 -25.43 -6.99 2.75
CA ILE A 111 -24.40 -7.30 1.75
C ILE A 111 -23.99 -8.77 1.93
N ASN A 112 -24.09 -9.54 0.87
CA ASN A 112 -23.64 -10.93 0.86
C ASN A 112 -22.11 -10.99 0.74
N ILE A 113 -21.44 -11.64 1.70
CA ILE A 113 -20.00 -11.84 1.72
C ILE A 113 -19.72 -13.32 1.43
N VAL A 114 -19.07 -13.59 0.31
CA VAL A 114 -18.66 -14.94 -0.09
C VAL A 114 -17.17 -15.08 0.10
N LEU A 115 -16.75 -15.96 1.01
CA LEU A 115 -15.35 -16.30 1.27
C LEU A 115 -14.96 -17.55 0.49
N ASN A 116 -13.66 -17.82 0.40
CA ASN A 116 -13.10 -18.98 -0.31
C ASN A 116 -13.59 -19.10 -1.76
N SER A 117 -13.82 -17.96 -2.41
CA SER A 117 -14.29 -17.85 -3.79
C SER A 117 -13.27 -17.07 -4.63
N GLU A 118 -12.20 -17.74 -5.02
CA GLU A 118 -11.17 -17.14 -5.85
C GLU A 118 -11.73 -16.86 -7.25
N ILE A 119 -11.56 -15.63 -7.72
CA ILE A 119 -11.98 -15.25 -9.07
C ILE A 119 -10.85 -15.52 -10.06
N LYS A 120 -11.16 -16.34 -11.06
CA LYS A 120 -10.20 -16.72 -12.12
C LYS A 120 -10.32 -15.87 -13.37
N LYS A 121 -11.53 -15.34 -13.64
CA LYS A 121 -11.76 -14.61 -14.89
C LYS A 121 -12.87 -13.57 -14.77
N ILE A 122 -12.67 -12.44 -15.44
CA ILE A 122 -13.70 -11.44 -15.69
C ILE A 122 -14.20 -11.63 -17.13
N ILE A 123 -15.48 -11.94 -17.27
CA ILE A 123 -16.11 -12.19 -18.57
C ILE A 123 -16.59 -10.86 -19.15
N THR A 124 -16.15 -10.56 -20.36
CA THR A 124 -16.44 -9.28 -21.01
C THR A 124 -17.07 -9.49 -22.38
N SER A 125 -18.03 -8.64 -22.75
CA SER A 125 -18.62 -8.58 -24.08
C SER A 125 -18.74 -7.12 -24.50
N LYS A 126 -18.29 -6.79 -25.72
CA LYS A 126 -18.23 -5.43 -26.23
C LYS A 126 -17.53 -4.50 -25.21
N GLN A 127 -18.24 -3.51 -24.70
CA GLN A 127 -17.75 -2.49 -23.74
C GLN A 127 -18.32 -2.69 -22.32
N ARG A 128 -18.68 -3.91 -21.96
CA ARG A 128 -19.24 -4.24 -20.63
C ARG A 128 -18.61 -5.50 -20.07
N VAL A 129 -18.51 -5.53 -18.74
CA VAL A 129 -18.32 -6.75 -17.96
C VAL A 129 -19.69 -7.40 -17.82
N GLU A 130 -19.79 -8.69 -18.13
CA GLU A 130 -21.02 -9.47 -17.97
C GLU A 130 -21.07 -10.21 -16.63
N GLY A 131 -19.91 -10.57 -16.09
CA GLY A 131 -19.80 -11.28 -14.83
C GLY A 131 -18.39 -11.75 -14.56
N ILE A 132 -18.29 -12.62 -13.57
CA ILE A 132 -17.04 -13.26 -13.14
C ILE A 132 -17.20 -14.79 -13.15
N GLU A 133 -16.09 -15.48 -13.32
CA GLU A 133 -15.96 -16.91 -13.14
C GLU A 133 -15.01 -17.20 -11.97
N ASN A 134 -15.47 -18.01 -11.01
CA ASN A 134 -14.65 -18.42 -9.88
C ASN A 134 -13.80 -19.66 -10.19
N SER A 135 -13.00 -20.10 -9.22
CA SER A 135 -12.14 -21.29 -9.35
C SER A 135 -12.91 -22.59 -9.55
N ASN A 136 -14.18 -22.64 -9.18
CA ASN A 136 -15.06 -23.82 -9.37
C ASN A 136 -15.71 -23.86 -10.75
N GLY A 137 -15.53 -22.80 -11.55
CA GLY A 137 -16.21 -22.65 -12.86
C GLY A 137 -17.60 -22.02 -12.77
N ASP A 138 -18.04 -21.58 -11.59
CA ASP A 138 -19.34 -20.94 -11.45
C ASP A 138 -19.32 -19.53 -12.04
N PHE A 139 -20.30 -19.23 -12.89
CA PHE A 139 -20.48 -17.90 -13.46
C PHE A 139 -21.48 -17.07 -12.65
N HIS A 140 -21.04 -15.85 -12.25
CA HIS A 140 -21.88 -14.89 -11.54
C HIS A 140 -22.02 -13.62 -12.36
N LYS A 141 -23.27 -13.25 -12.66
CA LYS A 141 -23.62 -12.03 -13.41
C LYS A 141 -23.80 -10.84 -12.50
N PHE A 142 -23.32 -9.65 -12.94
CA PHE A 142 -23.45 -8.38 -12.19
C PHE A 142 -23.71 -7.22 -13.14
N ASP A 143 -24.38 -6.19 -12.63
CA ASP A 143 -24.57 -4.93 -13.34
C ASP A 143 -23.31 -4.07 -13.31
N TYR A 144 -22.59 -4.06 -12.18
CA TYR A 144 -21.34 -3.34 -11.96
C TYR A 144 -20.33 -4.25 -11.27
N LEU A 145 -19.08 -4.17 -11.70
CA LEU A 145 -17.97 -4.85 -11.07
C LEU A 145 -17.00 -3.81 -10.47
N ILE A 146 -16.73 -3.94 -9.18
CA ILE A 146 -15.72 -3.15 -8.47
C ILE A 146 -14.62 -4.11 -8.05
N THR A 147 -13.42 -3.95 -8.58
CA THR A 147 -12.26 -4.79 -8.24
C THR A 147 -11.31 -4.07 -7.29
N ASN A 148 -10.89 -4.76 -6.21
CA ASN A 148 -9.82 -4.34 -5.32
C ASN A 148 -8.53 -5.14 -5.54
N ALA A 149 -8.53 -6.10 -6.47
CA ALA A 149 -7.30 -6.74 -6.91
C ALA A 149 -6.38 -5.71 -7.58
N ASP A 150 -5.06 -5.96 -7.57
CA ASP A 150 -4.12 -5.06 -8.25
C ASP A 150 -4.57 -4.82 -9.70
N PRO A 151 -4.61 -3.57 -10.18
CA PRO A 151 -5.10 -3.26 -11.53
C PRO A 151 -4.28 -3.94 -12.63
N ILE A 152 -2.97 -4.12 -12.45
CA ILE A 152 -2.11 -4.79 -13.42
C ILE A 152 -2.43 -6.29 -13.46
N TYR A 153 -2.65 -6.90 -12.29
CA TYR A 153 -3.12 -8.28 -12.20
C TYR A 153 -4.51 -8.43 -12.83
N THR A 154 -5.44 -7.56 -12.48
CA THR A 154 -6.79 -7.55 -13.06
C THR A 154 -6.74 -7.47 -14.59
N ASN A 155 -5.95 -6.55 -15.13
CA ASN A 155 -5.84 -6.32 -16.56
C ASN A 155 -5.16 -7.49 -17.29
N ASN A 156 -4.08 -8.02 -16.73
CA ASN A 156 -3.26 -9.02 -17.43
C ASN A 156 -3.78 -10.44 -17.26
N VAL A 157 -4.32 -10.77 -16.09
CA VAL A 157 -4.73 -12.12 -15.73
C VAL A 157 -6.25 -12.27 -15.81
N LEU A 158 -7.00 -11.45 -15.09
CA LEU A 158 -8.46 -11.65 -14.98
C LEU A 158 -9.21 -11.27 -16.26
N ILE A 159 -8.83 -10.18 -16.94
CA ILE A 159 -9.46 -9.72 -18.21
C ILE A 159 -8.69 -10.28 -19.42
N GLY A 160 -7.36 -10.31 -19.33
CA GLY A 160 -6.46 -10.66 -20.42
C GLY A 160 -6.01 -9.44 -21.23
N ASN A 161 -4.71 -9.33 -21.46
CA ASN A 161 -3.98 -8.15 -21.95
C ASN A 161 -4.46 -7.58 -23.30
N LYS A 162 -5.11 -8.41 -24.15
CA LYS A 162 -5.59 -7.97 -25.46
C LYS A 162 -6.89 -7.16 -25.39
N LYS A 163 -7.59 -7.21 -24.25
CA LYS A 163 -8.93 -6.64 -24.04
C LYS A 163 -8.94 -5.47 -23.07
N ILE A 164 -7.86 -4.70 -22.97
CA ILE A 164 -7.72 -3.56 -22.07
C ILE A 164 -7.49 -2.26 -22.85
N SER A 165 -7.79 -1.12 -22.22
CA SER A 165 -7.63 0.21 -22.80
C SER A 165 -6.18 0.53 -23.18
N LEU A 166 -5.96 1.49 -24.08
CA LEU A 166 -4.61 1.97 -24.41
C LEU A 166 -3.90 2.57 -23.20
N HIS A 167 -4.63 3.30 -22.34
CA HIS A 167 -4.09 3.84 -21.11
C HIS A 167 -3.58 2.71 -20.19
N ASN A 168 -4.41 1.69 -19.94
CA ASN A 168 -4.01 0.56 -19.11
C ASN A 168 -2.84 -0.22 -19.72
N LYS A 169 -2.77 -0.38 -21.06
CA LYS A 169 -1.60 -0.97 -21.73
C LYS A 169 -0.33 -0.17 -21.46
N LEU A 170 -0.42 1.16 -21.52
CA LEU A 170 0.71 2.04 -21.27
C LEU A 170 1.14 1.98 -19.79
N VAL A 171 0.18 2.04 -18.87
CA VAL A 171 0.44 1.88 -17.42
C VAL A 171 1.13 0.56 -17.17
N ASN A 172 0.58 -0.56 -17.64
CA ASN A 172 1.15 -1.89 -17.42
C ASN A 172 2.58 -2.01 -17.96
N LYS A 173 2.86 -1.43 -19.14
CA LYS A 173 4.19 -1.48 -19.77
C LYS A 173 5.23 -0.63 -19.06
N LEU A 174 4.85 0.56 -18.58
CA LEU A 174 5.77 1.55 -18.02
C LEU A 174 5.84 1.51 -16.48
N ALA A 175 4.98 0.71 -15.83
CA ALA A 175 4.88 0.67 -14.39
C ALA A 175 6.21 0.28 -13.71
N LYS A 176 6.65 1.15 -12.83
CA LYS A 176 7.67 0.84 -11.84
C LYS A 176 6.96 0.42 -10.55
N HIS A 177 7.17 -0.81 -10.15
CA HIS A 177 6.56 -1.36 -8.93
C HIS A 177 7.30 -0.84 -7.68
N SER A 178 6.58 -0.84 -6.56
CA SER A 178 7.19 -0.55 -5.25
C SER A 178 8.18 -1.65 -4.87
N MET A 179 8.95 -1.40 -3.82
CA MET A 179 9.77 -2.44 -3.21
C MET A 179 8.92 -3.61 -2.74
N GLY A 180 9.55 -4.75 -2.55
CA GLY A 180 9.06 -5.87 -1.77
C GLY A 180 9.19 -5.57 -0.27
N LEU A 181 8.53 -6.40 0.53
CA LEU A 181 8.61 -6.33 1.98
C LEU A 181 9.02 -7.68 2.53
N PHE A 182 9.97 -7.66 3.47
CA PHE A 182 10.22 -8.77 4.37
C PHE A 182 9.62 -8.40 5.72
N VAL A 183 8.72 -9.22 6.25
CA VAL A 183 8.07 -8.93 7.52
C VAL A 183 8.31 -10.10 8.46
N LEU A 184 9.04 -9.87 9.55
CA LEU A 184 9.24 -10.83 10.62
C LEU A 184 8.26 -10.51 11.76
N PHE A 185 7.34 -11.42 12.02
CA PHE A 185 6.44 -11.39 13.18
C PHE A 185 7.03 -12.21 14.31
N PHE A 186 7.02 -11.71 15.54
CA PHE A 186 7.54 -12.44 16.68
C PHE A 186 6.90 -12.02 18.01
N GLY A 187 6.78 -12.97 18.91
CA GLY A 187 6.40 -12.76 20.30
C GLY A 187 7.60 -12.94 21.24
N THR A 188 7.61 -12.21 22.35
CA THR A 188 8.67 -12.31 23.36
C THR A 188 8.11 -12.61 24.74
N LYS A 189 8.86 -13.40 25.54
CA LYS A 189 8.52 -13.76 26.93
C LYS A 189 8.76 -12.63 27.94
N VAL A 190 9.26 -11.49 27.48
CA VAL A 190 9.56 -10.32 28.29
C VAL A 190 9.06 -9.07 27.58
N LYS A 191 8.82 -7.98 28.33
CA LYS A 191 8.48 -6.67 27.77
C LYS A 191 9.73 -5.86 27.48
N TYR A 192 9.71 -5.16 26.34
CA TYR A 192 10.71 -4.17 25.95
C TYR A 192 10.12 -2.77 26.08
N GLU A 193 9.94 -2.28 27.30
CA GLU A 193 9.20 -1.03 27.57
C GLU A 193 9.84 0.22 26.95
N ASN A 194 11.14 0.18 26.65
CA ASN A 194 11.87 1.21 25.94
C ASN A 194 11.54 1.32 24.44
N ILE A 195 10.83 0.35 23.88
CA ILE A 195 10.42 0.36 22.47
C ILE A 195 9.07 1.07 22.33
N ALA A 196 9.01 2.13 21.52
CA ALA A 196 7.77 2.81 21.22
C ALA A 196 6.85 1.95 20.33
N HIS A 197 5.56 2.33 20.24
CA HIS A 197 4.59 1.67 19.36
C HIS A 197 5.10 1.58 17.91
N HIS A 198 5.70 2.66 17.41
CA HIS A 198 6.38 2.73 16.13
C HIS A 198 7.82 3.17 16.34
N THR A 199 8.76 2.34 15.94
CA THR A 199 10.19 2.64 16.00
C THR A 199 10.81 2.41 14.63
N ILE A 200 11.57 3.37 14.14
CA ILE A 200 12.29 3.24 12.87
C ILE A 200 13.78 3.23 13.18
N TRP A 201 14.42 2.12 12.88
CA TRP A 201 15.88 1.99 12.90
C TRP A 201 16.41 2.13 11.48
N MET A 202 17.30 3.10 11.27
CA MET A 202 17.82 3.41 9.95
C MET A 202 19.21 2.83 9.77
N GLY A 203 19.39 2.08 8.71
CA GLY A 203 20.70 1.57 8.30
C GLY A 203 21.68 2.67 7.91
N PRO A 204 22.99 2.37 7.89
CA PRO A 204 24.04 3.37 7.69
C PRO A 204 24.07 3.96 6.27
N ARG A 205 23.69 3.19 5.24
CA ARG A 205 23.81 3.58 3.82
C ARG A 205 22.46 4.01 3.21
N TYR A 206 21.79 4.99 3.81
CA TYR A 206 20.40 5.35 3.44
C TYR A 206 20.13 5.45 1.93
N LYS A 207 20.94 6.24 1.20
CA LYS A 207 20.75 6.43 -0.25
C LYS A 207 21.11 5.19 -1.04
N ASP A 208 22.25 4.59 -0.73
CA ASP A 208 22.77 3.45 -1.48
C ASP A 208 21.94 2.20 -1.24
N LEU A 209 21.47 1.98 0.00
CA LEU A 209 20.50 0.94 0.35
C LEU A 209 19.23 1.05 -0.48
N LEU A 210 18.68 2.26 -0.61
CA LEU A 210 17.46 2.47 -1.41
C LEU A 210 17.73 2.28 -2.91
N SER A 211 18.95 2.61 -3.39
CA SER A 211 19.33 2.29 -4.77
C SER A 211 19.48 0.78 -4.98
N ASP A 212 20.05 0.04 -4.02
CA ASP A 212 20.14 -1.42 -4.07
C ASP A 212 18.73 -2.05 -4.18
N ILE A 213 17.78 -1.56 -3.39
CA ILE A 213 16.41 -2.07 -3.36
C ILE A 213 15.61 -1.72 -4.63
N PHE A 214 15.59 -0.44 -5.03
CA PHE A 214 14.67 0.06 -6.05
C PHE A 214 15.23 0.05 -7.48
N ASP A 215 16.55 0.18 -7.63
CA ASP A 215 17.18 0.32 -8.95
C ASP A 215 17.97 -0.93 -9.35
N LYS A 216 18.81 -1.46 -8.44
CA LYS A 216 19.65 -2.64 -8.72
C LYS A 216 18.92 -3.96 -8.44
N HIS A 217 17.87 -3.92 -7.62
CA HIS A 217 17.14 -5.09 -7.17
C HIS A 217 18.01 -6.17 -6.52
N THR A 218 18.98 -5.75 -5.70
CA THR A 218 19.90 -6.63 -4.96
C THR A 218 19.60 -6.58 -3.47
N LEU A 219 19.61 -7.74 -2.81
CA LEU A 219 19.51 -7.81 -1.35
C LEU A 219 20.84 -7.33 -0.75
N ALA A 220 20.77 -6.22 -0.02
CA ALA A 220 21.94 -5.65 0.63
C ALA A 220 22.22 -6.35 1.98
N GLU A 221 23.48 -6.32 2.42
CA GLU A 221 23.87 -6.83 3.75
C GLU A 221 23.34 -5.95 4.89
N ASP A 222 23.21 -4.65 4.65
CA ASP A 222 22.60 -3.69 5.58
C ASP A 222 21.15 -3.42 5.21
N PHE A 223 20.37 -2.99 6.19
CA PHE A 223 18.94 -2.72 6.01
C PHE A 223 18.45 -1.66 7.01
N SER A 224 17.25 -1.19 6.81
CA SER A 224 16.50 -0.38 7.79
C SER A 224 15.29 -1.16 8.26
N ILE A 225 14.88 -0.97 9.51
CA ILE A 225 13.76 -1.69 10.13
C ILE A 225 12.69 -0.70 10.56
N TYR A 226 11.45 -0.97 10.19
CA TYR A 226 10.30 -0.43 10.90
C TYR A 226 9.81 -1.49 11.88
N LEU A 227 9.95 -1.20 13.17
CA LEU A 227 9.53 -2.07 14.26
C LEU A 227 8.20 -1.55 14.84
N HIS A 228 7.20 -2.41 14.85
CA HIS A 228 5.88 -2.14 15.40
C HIS A 228 5.65 -2.97 16.65
N ARG A 229 5.27 -2.30 17.76
CA ARG A 229 4.96 -2.90 19.06
C ARG A 229 3.54 -2.52 19.46
N PRO A 230 2.49 -3.26 19.03
CA PRO A 230 1.11 -2.94 19.37
C PRO A 230 0.82 -2.98 20.86
N THR A 231 1.52 -3.84 21.62
CA THR A 231 1.40 -3.95 23.08
C THR A 231 1.77 -2.67 23.83
N ALA A 232 2.48 -1.73 23.21
CA ALA A 232 2.74 -0.40 23.80
C ALA A 232 1.46 0.45 23.93
N THR A 233 0.42 0.16 23.16
CA THR A 233 -0.86 0.89 23.16
C THR A 233 -2.01 0.02 23.66
N ASP A 234 -2.05 -1.25 23.24
CA ASP A 234 -3.07 -2.21 23.63
C ASP A 234 -2.42 -3.48 24.21
N PRO A 235 -2.39 -3.64 25.54
CA PRO A 235 -1.77 -4.80 26.19
C PRO A 235 -2.35 -6.15 25.78
N ASN A 236 -3.56 -6.19 25.21
CA ASN A 236 -4.23 -7.43 24.82
C ASN A 236 -3.60 -8.12 23.60
N PHE A 237 -2.62 -7.49 22.94
CA PHE A 237 -1.86 -8.09 21.83
C PHE A 237 -0.85 -9.15 22.27
N ALA A 238 -0.64 -9.37 23.58
CA ALA A 238 0.21 -10.42 24.10
C ALA A 238 -0.27 -10.88 25.49
N PRO A 239 0.11 -12.08 25.94
CA PRO A 239 -0.10 -12.52 27.34
C PRO A 239 0.58 -11.56 28.33
N ALA A 240 0.17 -11.64 29.60
CA ALA A 240 0.76 -10.84 30.67
C ALA A 240 2.30 -10.98 30.69
N ASN A 241 3.00 -9.85 30.82
CA ASN A 241 4.47 -9.75 30.82
C ASN A 241 5.16 -10.15 29.49
N CYS A 242 4.41 -10.36 28.42
CA CYS A 242 4.92 -10.62 27.07
C CYS A 242 4.74 -9.39 26.19
N ASP A 243 5.45 -9.38 25.07
CA ASP A 243 5.25 -8.41 23.98
C ASP A 243 5.04 -9.11 22.64
N SER A 244 4.37 -8.45 21.71
CA SER A 244 4.31 -8.85 20.31
C SER A 244 4.85 -7.75 19.41
N PHE A 245 5.49 -8.18 18.32
CA PHE A 245 6.15 -7.29 17.38
C PHE A 245 5.97 -7.73 15.93
N TYR A 246 6.08 -6.81 15.02
CA TYR A 246 6.61 -7.12 13.71
C TYR A 246 7.74 -6.17 13.32
N ALA A 247 8.76 -6.73 12.66
CA ALA A 247 9.86 -6.00 12.05
C ALA A 247 9.68 -6.05 10.53
N LEU A 248 9.37 -4.90 9.93
CA LEU A 248 9.24 -4.76 8.48
C LEU A 248 10.52 -4.18 7.91
N VAL A 249 11.08 -4.87 6.93
CA VAL A 249 12.29 -4.47 6.21
C VAL A 249 11.95 -4.30 4.74
N PRO A 250 12.16 -3.10 4.16
CA PRO A 250 12.08 -2.92 2.72
C PRO A 250 13.18 -3.74 2.02
N VAL A 251 12.79 -4.54 1.04
CA VAL A 251 13.68 -5.40 0.26
C VAL A 251 13.38 -5.25 -1.24
N PRO A 252 14.26 -5.73 -2.14
CA PRO A 252 13.93 -5.79 -3.56
C PRO A 252 12.64 -6.60 -3.80
N ASN A 253 11.85 -6.17 -4.77
CA ASN A 253 10.75 -7.01 -5.25
C ASN A 253 11.30 -8.16 -6.12
N LEU A 254 10.45 -9.08 -6.58
CA LEU A 254 10.84 -10.29 -7.30
C LEU A 254 11.50 -10.07 -8.68
N LYS A 255 11.77 -8.83 -9.07
CA LYS A 255 12.68 -8.55 -10.19
C LYS A 255 14.15 -8.85 -9.85
N GLY A 256 14.47 -8.98 -8.56
CA GLY A 256 15.83 -9.19 -8.07
C GLY A 256 16.32 -10.64 -8.08
N ASN A 257 15.53 -11.61 -8.52
CA ASN A 257 15.91 -13.03 -8.56
C ASN A 257 16.53 -13.57 -7.25
N ILE A 258 16.05 -13.09 -6.09
CA ILE A 258 16.50 -13.53 -4.77
C ILE A 258 15.82 -14.86 -4.45
N LEU A 259 16.61 -15.86 -4.07
CA LEU A 259 16.11 -17.18 -3.66
C LEU A 259 15.69 -17.14 -2.19
N TRP A 260 14.46 -16.71 -1.94
CA TRP A 260 13.95 -16.47 -0.58
C TRP A 260 13.93 -17.72 0.30
N ASP A 261 13.78 -18.91 -0.24
CA ASP A 261 13.89 -20.16 0.52
C ASP A 261 15.24 -20.29 1.23
N ASN A 262 16.31 -19.82 0.61
CA ASN A 262 17.67 -19.85 1.16
C ASN A 262 18.00 -18.61 1.99
N GLU A 263 17.60 -17.44 1.50
CA GLU A 263 18.00 -16.15 2.10
C GLU A 263 17.15 -15.79 3.32
N ALA A 264 15.86 -16.16 3.37
CA ALA A 264 14.97 -15.73 4.44
C ALA A 264 15.41 -16.19 5.84
N PRO A 265 15.85 -17.45 6.06
CA PRO A 265 16.32 -17.88 7.38
C PRO A 265 17.58 -17.13 7.84
N LEU A 266 18.48 -16.77 6.91
CA LEU A 266 19.66 -15.99 7.20
C LEU A 266 19.33 -14.54 7.51
N PHE A 267 18.37 -13.99 6.76
CA PHE A 267 17.90 -12.62 6.92
C PHE A 267 17.17 -12.44 8.28
N VAL A 268 16.36 -13.42 8.71
CA VAL A 268 15.77 -13.45 10.06
C VAL A 268 16.85 -13.34 11.13
N LYS A 269 17.92 -14.16 11.04
CA LYS A 269 19.04 -14.11 11.99
C LYS A 269 19.70 -12.73 12.01
N SER A 270 19.88 -12.13 10.86
CA SER A 270 20.47 -10.79 10.72
C SER A 270 19.58 -9.71 11.36
N ILE A 271 18.27 -9.75 11.15
CA ILE A 271 17.30 -8.83 11.78
C ILE A 271 17.34 -8.97 13.30
N ILE A 272 17.25 -10.20 13.82
CA ILE A 272 17.28 -10.47 15.27
C ILE A 272 18.58 -9.95 15.86
N LYS A 273 19.73 -10.24 15.23
CA LYS A 273 21.05 -9.76 15.67
C LYS A 273 21.12 -8.23 15.70
N ALA A 274 20.64 -7.56 14.67
CA ALA A 274 20.62 -6.09 14.60
C ALA A 274 19.78 -5.47 15.72
N LEU A 275 18.57 -6.01 15.97
CA LEU A 275 17.70 -5.57 17.05
C LEU A 275 18.31 -5.84 18.43
N GLU A 276 18.94 -7.01 18.62
CA GLU A 276 19.60 -7.38 19.87
C GLU A 276 20.77 -6.46 20.21
N GLN A 277 21.57 -6.10 19.22
CA GLN A 277 22.73 -5.24 19.39
C GLN A 277 22.38 -3.77 19.60
N THR A 278 21.17 -3.34 19.22
CA THR A 278 20.81 -1.91 19.22
C THR A 278 19.79 -1.53 20.26
N MET A 279 18.69 -2.26 20.40
CA MET A 279 17.56 -1.82 21.22
C MET A 279 16.83 -2.90 22.02
N MET A 280 17.06 -4.18 21.72
CA MET A 280 16.35 -5.31 22.33
C MET A 280 17.34 -6.35 22.89
N PRO A 281 18.07 -6.05 23.99
CA PRO A 281 19.10 -6.95 24.51
C PRO A 281 18.56 -8.35 24.80
N LYS A 282 19.33 -9.38 24.45
CA LYS A 282 18.97 -10.81 24.62
C LYS A 282 17.72 -11.24 23.81
N LEU A 283 17.40 -10.56 22.72
CA LEU A 283 16.20 -10.84 21.94
C LEU A 283 16.10 -12.30 21.50
N ALA A 284 17.19 -12.88 20.98
CA ALA A 284 17.22 -14.27 20.52
C ALA A 284 16.80 -15.29 21.60
N GLN A 285 17.04 -14.98 22.89
CA GLN A 285 16.69 -15.85 24.02
C GLN A 285 15.25 -15.64 24.50
N THR A 286 14.64 -14.51 24.17
CA THR A 286 13.31 -14.12 24.64
C THR A 286 12.20 -14.41 23.65
N ILE A 287 12.51 -14.59 22.38
CA ILE A 287 11.53 -14.98 21.36
C ILE A 287 10.90 -16.33 21.74
N CYS A 288 9.56 -16.38 21.76
CA CYS A 288 8.81 -17.60 22.03
C CYS A 288 8.16 -18.20 20.78
N ASP A 289 7.85 -17.36 19.79
CA ASP A 289 7.28 -17.76 18.52
C ASP A 289 7.60 -16.73 17.45
N SER A 290 7.75 -17.17 16.20
CA SER A 290 7.99 -16.27 15.08
C SER A 290 7.65 -16.91 13.75
N PHE A 291 7.20 -16.07 12.81
CA PHE A 291 7.05 -16.41 11.39
C PHE A 291 7.40 -15.20 10.54
N TYR A 292 7.59 -15.40 9.24
CA TYR A 292 7.92 -14.30 8.35
C TYR A 292 7.15 -14.40 7.03
N MET A 293 7.05 -13.26 6.36
CA MET A 293 6.55 -13.14 5.00
C MET A 293 7.62 -12.53 4.09
N THR A 294 7.76 -13.10 2.91
CA THR A 294 8.68 -12.63 1.86
C THR A 294 7.90 -12.02 0.69
N PRO A 295 8.55 -11.36 -0.27
CA PRO A 295 7.88 -10.92 -1.50
C PRO A 295 7.16 -12.05 -2.27
N GLU A 296 7.61 -13.30 -2.15
CA GLU A 296 6.91 -14.45 -2.74
C GLU A 296 5.54 -14.68 -2.10
N ASN A 297 5.43 -14.55 -0.77
CA ASN A 297 4.14 -14.65 -0.08
C ASN A 297 3.19 -13.52 -0.53
N PHE A 298 3.71 -12.28 -0.71
CA PHE A 298 2.91 -11.18 -1.25
C PHE A 298 2.39 -11.45 -2.66
N LEU A 299 3.19 -12.11 -3.52
CA LEU A 299 2.75 -12.53 -4.85
C LEU A 299 1.68 -13.63 -4.75
N GLN A 300 1.90 -14.64 -3.92
CA GLN A 300 1.04 -15.83 -3.85
C GLN A 300 -0.30 -15.53 -3.15
N GLU A 301 -0.27 -14.79 -2.04
CA GLU A 301 -1.47 -14.56 -1.22
C GLU A 301 -2.29 -13.35 -1.67
N TYR A 302 -1.62 -12.31 -2.20
CA TYR A 302 -2.30 -11.06 -2.57
C TYR A 302 -2.30 -10.78 -4.08
N ASN A 303 -1.71 -11.66 -4.90
CA ASN A 303 -1.60 -11.48 -6.36
C ASN A 303 -0.95 -10.12 -6.75
N THR A 304 -0.04 -9.61 -5.90
CA THR A 304 0.64 -8.34 -6.20
C THR A 304 1.75 -8.57 -7.22
N PRO A 305 1.77 -7.86 -8.34
CA PRO A 305 2.80 -8.03 -9.35
C PRO A 305 4.21 -7.87 -8.76
N TYR A 306 5.07 -8.84 -9.03
CA TYR A 306 6.45 -8.92 -8.51
C TYR A 306 6.55 -8.97 -6.97
N GLY A 307 5.51 -9.38 -6.26
CA GLY A 307 5.51 -9.38 -4.79
C GLY A 307 5.71 -7.98 -4.18
N SER A 308 5.29 -6.95 -4.90
CA SER A 308 5.42 -5.56 -4.43
C SER A 308 4.50 -5.26 -3.25
N GLY A 309 5.01 -4.58 -2.22
CA GLY A 309 4.24 -4.31 -0.99
C GLY A 309 3.12 -3.29 -1.16
N PHE A 310 3.17 -2.43 -2.21
CA PHE A 310 2.28 -1.27 -2.37
C PHE A 310 1.82 -1.05 -3.82
N SER A 311 1.80 -2.09 -4.66
CA SER A 311 1.50 -1.96 -6.09
C SER A 311 2.55 -1.11 -6.83
N ILE A 312 2.16 -0.14 -7.65
CA ILE A 312 3.10 0.73 -8.36
C ILE A 312 3.64 1.86 -7.47
N ALA A 313 4.92 2.19 -7.66
CA ALA A 313 5.60 3.24 -6.89
C ALA A 313 4.97 4.64 -7.12
N PRO A 314 4.94 5.52 -6.09
CA PRO A 314 4.31 6.83 -6.17
C PRO A 314 5.22 7.88 -6.86
N LEU A 315 5.67 7.59 -8.06
CA LEU A 315 6.42 8.50 -8.90
C LEU A 315 5.48 9.56 -9.49
N PHE A 316 6.00 10.74 -9.84
CA PHE A 316 5.19 11.81 -10.44
C PHE A 316 4.37 11.31 -11.65
N ARG A 317 5.03 10.57 -12.57
CA ARG A 317 4.39 10.00 -13.77
C ARG A 317 3.54 8.76 -13.53
N GLN A 318 3.37 8.34 -12.28
CA GLN A 318 2.55 7.20 -11.83
C GLN A 318 1.61 7.60 -10.70
N SER A 319 1.38 8.89 -10.49
CA SER A 319 0.51 9.43 -9.45
C SER A 319 -0.67 10.16 -10.09
N ALA A 320 -1.73 10.37 -9.32
CA ALA A 320 -2.94 11.05 -9.75
C ALA A 320 -3.51 10.48 -11.06
N TRP A 321 -3.65 11.29 -12.09
CA TRP A 321 -4.23 10.90 -13.37
C TRP A 321 -3.42 9.85 -14.14
N PHE A 322 -2.11 9.78 -13.94
CA PHE A 322 -1.24 8.81 -14.63
C PHE A 322 -1.35 7.39 -14.05
N ARG A 323 -2.05 7.21 -12.95
CA ARG A 323 -2.37 5.91 -12.36
C ARG A 323 -3.54 5.26 -13.09
N THR A 324 -3.78 3.96 -12.91
CA THR A 324 -5.02 3.32 -13.38
C THR A 324 -6.22 4.10 -12.84
N HIS A 325 -7.12 4.46 -13.73
CA HIS A 325 -8.31 5.24 -13.38
C HIS A 325 -9.28 4.42 -12.53
N ASN A 326 -10.04 5.07 -11.65
CA ASN A 326 -11.02 4.39 -10.81
C ASN A 326 -12.22 3.85 -11.60
N LYS A 327 -12.55 4.41 -12.77
CA LYS A 327 -13.46 3.83 -13.76
C LYS A 327 -12.64 3.38 -14.96
N ASP A 328 -12.90 2.18 -15.44
CA ASP A 328 -12.20 1.65 -16.62
C ASP A 328 -12.53 2.48 -17.86
N ASP A 329 -11.50 2.70 -18.72
CA ASP A 329 -11.65 3.52 -19.92
C ASP A 329 -12.37 2.78 -21.06
N LEU A 330 -12.42 1.45 -21.01
CA LEU A 330 -13.05 0.62 -22.05
C LEU A 330 -14.39 0.05 -21.59
N TYR A 331 -14.46 -0.43 -20.34
CA TYR A 331 -15.65 -1.09 -19.80
C TYR A 331 -16.46 -0.13 -18.92
N GLN A 332 -17.68 0.17 -19.35
CA GLN A 332 -18.56 1.19 -18.73
C GLN A 332 -18.94 0.88 -17.28
N ASN A 333 -18.94 -0.41 -16.90
CA ASN A 333 -19.39 -0.92 -15.60
C ASN A 333 -18.26 -1.59 -14.79
N LEU A 334 -16.99 -1.32 -15.13
CA LEU A 334 -15.83 -1.79 -14.39
C LEU A 334 -15.17 -0.63 -13.63
N PHE A 335 -14.92 -0.85 -12.34
CA PHE A 335 -14.31 0.13 -11.46
C PHE A 335 -13.17 -0.49 -10.65
N TYR A 336 -12.17 0.33 -10.31
CA TYR A 336 -11.00 -0.06 -9.51
C TYR A 336 -10.95 0.71 -8.20
N VAL A 337 -10.69 0.00 -7.10
CA VAL A 337 -10.37 0.55 -5.78
C VAL A 337 -9.04 0.00 -5.29
N GLY A 338 -8.51 0.55 -4.21
CA GLY A 338 -7.34 0.03 -3.55
C GLY A 338 -6.04 0.75 -3.89
N ALA A 339 -4.92 0.12 -3.55
CA ALA A 339 -3.58 0.73 -3.59
C ALA A 339 -3.09 1.03 -5.01
N GLY A 340 -3.49 0.23 -6.01
CA GLY A 340 -3.01 0.34 -7.39
C GLY A 340 -3.67 1.44 -8.22
N THR A 341 -4.77 2.02 -7.75
CA THR A 341 -5.52 3.09 -8.42
C THR A 341 -5.43 4.42 -7.65
N HIS A 342 -6.08 5.48 -8.15
CA HIS A 342 -6.13 6.77 -7.46
C HIS A 342 -7.01 6.67 -6.19
N PRO A 343 -6.62 7.29 -5.05
CA PRO A 343 -5.44 8.16 -4.82
C PRO A 343 -4.13 7.41 -4.58
N GLY A 344 -4.12 6.13 -4.24
CA GLY A 344 -2.93 5.33 -4.07
C GLY A 344 -2.89 4.55 -2.75
N ALA A 345 -1.70 4.05 -2.39
CA ALA A 345 -1.47 3.21 -1.22
C ALA A 345 -1.64 3.95 0.12
N GLY A 346 -1.76 3.17 1.18
CA GLY A 346 -2.06 3.62 2.55
C GLY A 346 -3.55 3.54 2.87
N VAL A 347 -3.89 3.17 4.12
CA VAL A 347 -5.29 2.97 4.55
C VAL A 347 -6.20 4.16 4.19
N PRO A 348 -5.82 5.44 4.44
CA PRO A 348 -6.63 6.58 4.03
C PRO A 348 -6.80 6.68 2.51
N GLY A 349 -5.75 6.39 1.74
CA GLY A 349 -5.78 6.38 0.28
C GLY A 349 -6.75 5.33 -0.26
N VAL A 350 -6.62 4.10 0.23
CA VAL A 350 -7.47 2.96 -0.17
C VAL A 350 -8.94 3.24 0.15
N LEU A 351 -9.27 3.70 1.35
CA LEU A 351 -10.65 4.06 1.72
C LEU A 351 -11.20 5.22 0.88
N ASN A 352 -10.38 6.21 0.55
CA ASN A 352 -10.80 7.31 -0.31
C ASN A 352 -11.05 6.87 -1.76
N SER A 353 -10.41 5.81 -2.26
CA SER A 353 -10.71 5.27 -3.58
C SER A 353 -12.16 4.81 -3.70
N ALA A 354 -12.74 4.24 -2.63
CA ALA A 354 -14.15 3.89 -2.58
C ALA A 354 -15.06 5.13 -2.66
N LYS A 355 -14.69 6.24 -1.99
CA LYS A 355 -15.43 7.51 -2.10
C LYS A 355 -15.38 8.13 -3.49
N VAL A 356 -14.31 7.87 -4.26
CA VAL A 356 -14.25 8.29 -5.66
C VAL A 356 -15.28 7.52 -6.48
N ILE A 357 -15.36 6.21 -6.30
CA ILE A 357 -16.30 5.36 -7.03
C ILE A 357 -17.76 5.71 -6.70
N ASP A 358 -18.08 5.99 -5.44
CA ASP A 358 -19.42 6.41 -5.03
C ASP A 358 -19.96 7.59 -5.86
N LYS A 359 -19.08 8.43 -6.39
CA LYS A 359 -19.43 9.55 -7.28
C LYS A 359 -19.49 9.19 -8.75
N LEU A 360 -18.89 8.08 -9.15
CA LEU A 360 -18.78 7.64 -10.55
C LEU A 360 -19.87 6.63 -10.93
N ILE A 361 -20.38 5.88 -9.97
CA ILE A 361 -21.48 4.94 -10.20
C ILE A 361 -22.78 5.74 -10.28
N PRO A 362 -23.54 5.62 -11.38
CA PRO A 362 -24.86 6.25 -11.46
C PRO A 362 -25.75 5.78 -10.30
N LEU A 363 -26.35 6.72 -9.57
CA LEU A 363 -27.38 6.36 -8.62
C LEU A 363 -28.55 5.77 -9.41
N TYR A 364 -28.95 4.55 -9.08
CA TYR A 364 -30.22 4.05 -9.55
C TYR A 364 -31.30 4.97 -8.96
N GLU A 365 -31.93 5.75 -9.81
CA GLU A 365 -33.22 6.31 -9.46
C GLU A 365 -34.20 5.13 -9.30
N LYS A 366 -34.69 4.95 -8.10
CA LYS A 366 -35.71 3.97 -7.79
C LYS A 366 -37.03 4.45 -8.34
#